data_9004e7059dfba2324d2481c458224fe7
#
_entry.id   9004e7059dfba2324d2481c458224fe7
#
_cell.length_a   1.000
_cell.length_b   1.000
_cell.length_c   1.000
_cell.angle_alpha   90.00
_cell.angle_beta   90.00
_cell.angle_gamma   90.00
#
_symmetry.space_group_name_H-M   'P 1'
#
loop_
_entity.id
_entity.type
_entity.pdbx_description
1 polymer ?
#
loop_
_entity_poly.entity_id
_entity_poly.type
_entity_poly.pdbx_seq_one_letter_code
_entity_poly.pdbx_strand_id
1 'polypeptide(L)'
;MARDPSVLDDESSVSTDAEATDEGGNKKLLHRRSYMKLAGATTAAATLTGAASAVEDDYEVVEARGQTVTVNRGETYENKLIDLTTGESFLIMVEGADSAVRNIGFKGLYRGDSFMISINAGQGDILFENIYLGDGATKEGASFVHGPGAVFMHRGSEADLTFRNCNVQGYPNNGFYCSNTPYGGSVRFERCFGKNNGVTTFRCGSEDDEIIDCVAYNDDTDYGRGYGGYGETNGRPVWVWNGGTVTIRDSHFADGPYPYSLVAGANGSAGSVDFQSGGYRGQIREANGSTVSIGNDVSREPDLSIPDGVPTSPEAAASGTESAGSSGGANDEATSNEEGSQLPNVLLVDGDPSDATRYEFTVDGAIEHANYEGASIDDEDTIDGATVQGGVADWKDAFRFDGDLAELTVDGPGTVFVNGEAVDPADVGQQLPHVLEVAGQGTPTSYEITVDGSIELASDAQPE
;
A
#
# COMPACT_ATOMS: atom_id res chain seq x y z
N MET A 1 -11.69 -3.04 33.17
CA MET A 1 -12.81 -3.79 32.61
C MET A 1 -12.81 -3.49 31.14
N ALA A 2 -12.40 -4.42 30.32
CA ALA A 2 -12.48 -4.28 28.87
C ALA A 2 -13.96 -4.11 28.47
N ARG A 3 -14.27 -3.10 27.66
CA ARG A 3 -15.62 -2.94 27.13
C ARG A 3 -15.88 -4.09 26.16
N ASP A 4 -17.08 -4.64 26.23
CA ASP A 4 -17.56 -5.67 25.33
C ASP A 4 -17.46 -5.16 23.87
N PRO A 5 -16.69 -5.83 23.00
CA PRO A 5 -16.54 -5.41 21.60
C PRO A 5 -17.85 -5.42 20.82
N SER A 6 -18.90 -6.08 21.31
CA SER A 6 -20.22 -6.08 20.69
C SER A 6 -20.90 -4.71 20.64
N VAL A 7 -20.46 -3.75 21.46
CA VAL A 7 -21.03 -2.39 21.52
C VAL A 7 -20.50 -1.50 20.39
N LEU A 8 -19.40 -1.88 19.74
CA LEU A 8 -18.76 -1.07 18.69
C LEU A 8 -19.24 -1.41 17.27
N ASP A 9 -20.03 -2.45 17.12
CA ASP A 9 -20.59 -2.84 15.82
C ASP A 9 -21.81 -2.02 15.38
N ASP A 10 -22.36 -1.21 16.27
CA ASP A 10 -23.58 -0.41 16.00
C ASP A 10 -23.30 0.77 15.01
N GLU A 11 -22.01 1.02 14.73
CA GLU A 11 -21.62 2.08 13.80
C GLU A 11 -21.64 1.65 12.34
N SER A 12 -21.73 0.37 12.09
CA SER A 12 -22.01 -0.15 10.75
C SER A 12 -23.39 0.26 10.23
N SER A 13 -24.28 0.74 11.11
CA SER A 13 -25.61 1.26 10.78
C SER A 13 -25.60 2.68 10.19
N VAL A 14 -24.44 3.32 10.06
CA VAL A 14 -24.32 4.43 9.12
C VAL A 14 -24.18 3.90 7.70
N SER A 15 -25.01 2.92 7.37
CA SER A 15 -25.46 2.76 6.01
C SER A 15 -26.25 4.02 5.69
N THR A 16 -25.83 4.76 4.71
CA THR A 16 -26.54 5.87 4.09
C THR A 16 -27.86 5.45 3.46
N ASP A 17 -28.41 4.31 3.85
CA ASP A 17 -29.73 3.79 3.50
C ASP A 17 -30.77 4.26 4.51
N ALA A 18 -30.86 5.58 4.70
CA ALA A 18 -32.07 6.16 5.26
C ALA A 18 -33.15 6.08 4.19
N GLU A 19 -33.96 5.02 4.24
CA GLU A 19 -35.29 5.11 3.67
C GLU A 19 -36.00 6.32 4.30
N ALA A 20 -36.34 7.30 3.46
CA ALA A 20 -37.13 8.44 3.83
C ALA A 20 -38.53 7.96 4.18
N THR A 21 -38.83 7.74 5.47
CA THR A 21 -40.16 7.92 5.98
C THR A 21 -40.31 9.38 6.35
N ASP A 22 -41.14 10.02 5.59
CA ASP A 22 -41.60 11.40 5.74
C ASP A 22 -42.28 11.58 7.10
N GLU A 23 -41.66 12.35 8.01
CA GLU A 23 -42.39 13.21 8.95
C GLU A 23 -41.41 14.19 9.65
N GLY A 24 -41.54 15.41 9.24
CA GLY A 24 -41.42 16.67 9.99
C GLY A 24 -40.12 16.96 10.77
N GLY A 25 -39.19 17.74 10.20
CA GLY A 25 -38.22 18.45 10.99
C GLY A 25 -36.89 18.72 10.31
N ASN A 26 -36.81 19.86 9.74
CA ASN A 26 -35.66 20.58 9.19
C ASN A 26 -34.29 20.13 9.69
N LYS A 27 -33.68 19.10 9.12
CA LYS A 27 -32.26 18.79 9.19
C LYS A 27 -31.76 18.59 7.76
N LYS A 28 -30.76 19.37 7.41
CA LYS A 28 -30.18 19.51 6.08
C LYS A 28 -29.79 18.17 5.47
N LEU A 29 -30.54 17.74 4.48
CA LEU A 29 -30.21 16.65 3.55
C LEU A 29 -29.07 17.13 2.63
N LEU A 30 -27.84 16.81 3.00
CA LEU A 30 -26.65 17.12 2.18
C LEU A 30 -26.18 15.93 1.31
N HIS A 31 -26.74 14.71 1.46
CA HIS A 31 -26.10 13.52 0.90
C HIS A 31 -26.51 13.12 -0.51
N ARG A 32 -27.65 13.52 -1.01
CA ARG A 32 -28.03 13.20 -2.41
C ARG A 32 -27.65 14.26 -3.42
N ARG A 33 -27.42 15.50 -2.97
CA ARG A 33 -27.12 16.61 -3.90
C ARG A 33 -25.63 16.79 -4.19
N SER A 34 -24.74 16.27 -3.35
CA SER A 34 -23.29 16.37 -3.57
C SER A 34 -22.84 15.44 -4.68
N TYR A 35 -23.33 14.21 -4.74
CA TYR A 35 -23.03 13.30 -5.84
C TYR A 35 -23.61 13.74 -7.19
N MET A 36 -24.82 14.32 -7.21
CA MET A 36 -25.43 14.79 -8.48
C MET A 36 -24.91 16.15 -8.95
N LYS A 37 -24.21 16.92 -8.14
CA LYS A 37 -23.60 18.17 -8.59
C LYS A 37 -22.23 17.99 -9.25
N LEU A 38 -21.55 16.85 -9.02
CA LEU A 38 -20.34 16.51 -9.75
C LEU A 38 -20.62 15.89 -11.14
N ALA A 39 -21.77 15.27 -11.34
CA ALA A 39 -22.15 14.67 -12.63
C ALA A 39 -22.49 15.69 -13.75
N GLY A 40 -22.30 16.98 -13.52
CA GLY A 40 -22.63 18.05 -14.47
C GLY A 40 -21.45 18.78 -15.09
N ALA A 41 -20.23 18.34 -14.95
CA ALA A 41 -19.08 18.95 -15.60
C ALA A 41 -18.74 18.19 -16.90
N THR A 42 -19.18 18.76 -17.97
CA THR A 42 -18.98 18.46 -19.38
C THR A 42 -17.61 17.88 -19.73
N THR A 43 -17.64 16.80 -20.50
CA THR A 43 -16.57 16.34 -21.39
C THR A 43 -15.91 17.53 -22.11
N ALA A 44 -14.76 17.93 -21.63
CA ALA A 44 -13.83 18.75 -22.39
C ALA A 44 -12.60 17.90 -22.69
N ALA A 45 -12.55 17.32 -23.87
CA ALA A 45 -11.32 16.82 -24.44
C ALA A 45 -10.40 18.03 -24.67
N ALA A 46 -9.53 18.29 -23.70
CA ALA A 46 -8.48 19.28 -23.85
C ALA A 46 -7.21 18.59 -24.37
N THR A 47 -7.00 18.69 -25.66
CA THR A 47 -5.67 18.49 -26.25
C THR A 47 -4.75 19.60 -25.74
N LEU A 48 -3.91 19.30 -24.78
CA LEU A 48 -2.81 20.16 -24.38
C LEU A 48 -1.50 19.58 -24.95
N THR A 49 -1.03 20.17 -26.02
CA THR A 49 0.33 20.03 -26.49
C THR A 49 1.26 20.86 -25.61
N GLY A 50 1.99 20.21 -24.72
CA GLY A 50 3.09 20.77 -24.00
C GLY A 50 4.27 19.80 -24.10
N ALA A 51 5.30 20.18 -24.87
CA ALA A 51 6.48 19.37 -25.07
C ALA A 51 7.32 19.36 -23.80
N ALA A 52 7.43 18.20 -23.16
CA ALA A 52 8.53 17.85 -22.29
C ALA A 52 9.24 16.64 -22.93
N SER A 53 10.54 16.69 -22.96
CA SER A 53 11.42 15.72 -23.63
C SER A 53 11.37 14.36 -22.89
N ALA A 54 11.03 13.32 -23.63
CA ALA A 54 10.68 12.00 -23.20
C ALA A 54 11.88 11.09 -22.95
N VAL A 55 11.83 10.42 -21.83
CA VAL A 55 11.89 8.96 -21.85
C VAL A 55 10.46 8.52 -22.17
N GLU A 56 10.24 7.62 -23.12
CA GLU A 56 8.89 7.13 -23.47
C GLU A 56 8.38 6.25 -22.31
N ASP A 57 7.80 6.89 -21.32
CA ASP A 57 6.96 6.20 -20.34
C ASP A 57 5.70 5.74 -21.07
N ASP A 58 5.37 4.45 -21.01
CA ASP A 58 4.21 3.87 -21.68
C ASP A 58 2.86 4.31 -21.05
N TYR A 59 2.85 5.38 -20.24
CA TYR A 59 1.65 5.90 -19.55
C TYR A 59 1.51 7.43 -19.65
N GLU A 60 0.31 7.92 -19.41
CA GLU A 60 0.00 9.35 -19.33
C GLU A 60 -0.07 9.83 -17.88
N VAL A 61 0.64 10.89 -17.55
CA VAL A 61 0.51 11.57 -16.25
C VAL A 61 -0.72 12.48 -16.25
N VAL A 62 -1.59 12.29 -15.28
CA VAL A 62 -2.85 13.02 -15.10
C VAL A 62 -2.85 13.73 -13.74
N GLU A 63 -2.61 15.04 -13.74
CA GLU A 63 -2.70 15.84 -12.51
C GLU A 63 -4.13 15.82 -11.93
N ALA A 64 -4.24 15.57 -10.64
CA ALA A 64 -5.50 15.72 -9.92
C ALA A 64 -5.89 17.19 -9.80
N ARG A 65 -7.14 17.51 -10.14
CA ARG A 65 -7.70 18.89 -10.12
C ARG A 65 -9.16 18.91 -9.66
N GLY A 66 -9.57 17.96 -8.83
CA GLY A 66 -10.93 17.79 -8.37
C GLY A 66 -11.87 17.16 -9.41
N GLN A 67 -11.33 16.51 -10.45
CA GLN A 67 -12.12 15.94 -11.54
C GLN A 67 -12.64 14.54 -11.22
N THR A 68 -13.69 14.17 -11.93
CA THR A 68 -14.19 12.80 -11.99
C THR A 68 -14.03 12.27 -13.41
N VAL A 69 -13.42 11.10 -13.53
CA VAL A 69 -13.40 10.33 -14.77
C VAL A 69 -14.51 9.30 -14.70
N THR A 70 -15.37 9.25 -15.71
CA THR A 70 -16.44 8.25 -15.81
C THR A 70 -16.05 7.19 -16.82
N VAL A 71 -16.14 5.91 -16.41
CA VAL A 71 -15.94 4.76 -17.28
C VAL A 71 -17.29 4.16 -17.61
N ASN A 72 -17.69 4.25 -18.88
CA ASN A 72 -18.97 3.76 -19.35
C ASN A 72 -18.87 2.31 -19.85
N ARG A 73 -20.02 1.71 -20.21
CA ARG A 73 -20.08 0.35 -20.71
C ARG A 73 -19.17 0.13 -21.92
N GLY A 74 -18.33 -0.90 -21.85
CA GLY A 74 -17.40 -1.28 -22.90
C GLY A 74 -16.16 -0.39 -23.00
N GLU A 75 -15.98 0.57 -22.11
CA GLU A 75 -14.80 1.43 -22.08
C GLU A 75 -13.68 0.84 -21.26
N THR A 76 -12.45 1.18 -21.61
CA THR A 76 -11.25 0.90 -20.83
C THR A 76 -10.58 2.22 -20.47
N TYR A 77 -10.28 2.40 -19.18
CA TYR A 77 -9.44 3.47 -18.66
C TYR A 77 -8.11 2.86 -18.19
N GLU A 78 -7.02 3.21 -18.87
CA GLU A 78 -5.75 2.50 -18.68
C GLU A 78 -4.51 3.37 -18.86
N ASN A 79 -3.38 2.87 -18.34
CA ASN A 79 -2.03 3.43 -18.49
C ASN A 79 -1.99 4.89 -18.05
N LYS A 80 -2.32 5.14 -16.78
CA LYS A 80 -2.32 6.48 -16.19
C LYS A 80 -1.59 6.51 -14.86
N LEU A 81 -0.72 7.50 -14.71
CA LEU A 81 -0.20 7.95 -13.42
C LEU A 81 -1.05 9.15 -12.96
N ILE A 82 -1.83 8.97 -11.92
CA ILE A 82 -2.68 10.01 -11.34
C ILE A 82 -1.87 10.72 -10.25
N ASP A 83 -1.48 11.95 -10.52
CA ASP A 83 -0.69 12.77 -9.60
C ASP A 83 -1.60 13.47 -8.57
N LEU A 84 -1.58 12.97 -7.32
CA LEU A 84 -2.28 13.52 -6.16
C LEU A 84 -1.41 14.52 -5.36
N THR A 85 -0.15 14.70 -5.71
CA THR A 85 0.76 15.64 -5.03
C THR A 85 0.27 17.10 -5.16
N THR A 86 -0.60 17.34 -6.14
CA THR A 86 -1.35 18.61 -6.28
C THR A 86 -2.20 18.97 -5.06
N GLY A 87 -2.51 18.00 -4.19
CA GLY A 87 -3.41 18.15 -3.04
C GLY A 87 -4.90 18.14 -3.40
N GLU A 88 -5.24 18.04 -4.69
CA GLU A 88 -6.61 18.01 -5.18
C GLU A 88 -7.15 16.59 -5.26
N SER A 89 -8.47 16.44 -5.22
CA SER A 89 -9.14 15.13 -5.34
C SER A 89 -9.21 14.63 -6.77
N PHE A 90 -9.29 13.31 -6.90
CA PHE A 90 -9.55 12.60 -8.16
C PHE A 90 -10.52 11.45 -7.89
N LEU A 91 -11.46 11.21 -8.79
CA LEU A 91 -12.41 10.11 -8.67
C LEU A 91 -12.54 9.37 -10.00
N ILE A 92 -12.41 8.03 -9.96
CA ILE A 92 -12.87 7.17 -11.04
C ILE A 92 -14.27 6.66 -10.69
N MET A 93 -15.26 7.03 -11.51
CA MET A 93 -16.63 6.55 -11.41
C MET A 93 -16.89 5.52 -12.50
N VAL A 94 -17.12 4.26 -12.14
CA VAL A 94 -17.44 3.20 -13.09
C VAL A 94 -18.96 2.99 -13.10
N GLU A 95 -19.60 3.44 -14.20
CA GLU A 95 -21.06 3.41 -14.39
C GLU A 95 -21.50 2.37 -15.42
N GLY A 96 -20.57 1.77 -16.13
CA GLY A 96 -20.85 0.78 -17.17
C GLY A 96 -20.14 -0.54 -16.95
N ALA A 97 -20.87 -1.65 -17.01
CA ALA A 97 -20.30 -2.99 -17.05
C ALA A 97 -19.66 -3.33 -18.41
N ASP A 98 -19.04 -4.48 -18.53
CA ASP A 98 -18.21 -4.89 -19.68
C ASP A 98 -17.05 -3.92 -19.94
N SER A 99 -16.48 -3.38 -18.86
CA SER A 99 -15.47 -2.32 -18.87
C SER A 99 -14.22 -2.72 -18.09
N ALA A 100 -13.15 -1.95 -18.22
CA ALA A 100 -11.91 -2.18 -17.48
C ALA A 100 -11.27 -0.88 -16.98
N VAL A 101 -10.66 -0.97 -15.80
CA VAL A 101 -9.75 0.04 -15.25
C VAL A 101 -8.44 -0.69 -14.95
N ARG A 102 -7.38 -0.38 -15.68
CA ARG A 102 -6.13 -1.13 -15.55
C ARG A 102 -4.88 -0.27 -15.74
N ASN A 103 -3.79 -0.71 -15.14
CA ASN A 103 -2.52 0.01 -15.19
C ASN A 103 -2.69 1.44 -14.69
N ILE A 104 -3.17 1.60 -13.46
CA ILE A 104 -3.38 2.91 -12.84
C ILE A 104 -2.55 3.02 -11.57
N GLY A 105 -1.60 3.96 -11.56
CA GLY A 105 -0.88 4.36 -10.37
C GLY A 105 -1.45 5.66 -9.79
N PHE A 106 -1.71 5.69 -8.49
CA PHE A 106 -2.02 6.93 -7.78
C PHE A 106 -0.80 7.35 -6.96
N LYS A 107 -0.17 8.45 -7.36
CA LYS A 107 1.03 9.00 -6.73
C LYS A 107 0.67 10.10 -5.75
N GLY A 108 1.08 9.96 -4.51
CA GLY A 108 0.88 10.92 -3.45
C GLY A 108 -0.32 10.67 -2.55
N LEU A 109 -0.30 11.26 -1.37
CA LEU A 109 -1.31 11.09 -0.33
C LEU A 109 -2.67 11.70 -0.74
N TYR A 110 -3.72 10.89 -0.71
CA TYR A 110 -5.07 11.38 -1.02
C TYR A 110 -5.63 12.25 0.11
N ARG A 111 -6.00 13.49 -0.22
CA ARG A 111 -6.54 14.50 0.70
C ARG A 111 -8.02 14.82 0.50
N GLY A 112 -8.70 14.07 -0.38
CA GLY A 112 -10.13 14.22 -0.59
C GLY A 112 -10.98 13.64 0.55
N ASP A 113 -12.29 13.73 0.42
CA ASP A 113 -13.25 13.31 1.44
C ASP A 113 -14.16 12.15 1.00
N SER A 114 -13.81 11.43 -0.08
CA SER A 114 -14.61 10.34 -0.64
C SER A 114 -13.76 9.10 -0.94
N PHE A 115 -14.31 8.14 -1.66
CA PHE A 115 -13.55 7.02 -2.21
C PHE A 115 -12.86 7.42 -3.51
N MET A 116 -11.72 6.79 -3.81
CA MET A 116 -10.95 7.02 -5.04
C MET A 116 -11.61 6.39 -6.26
N ILE A 117 -12.20 5.20 -6.08
CA ILE A 117 -12.91 4.46 -7.12
C ILE A 117 -14.31 4.16 -6.60
N SER A 118 -15.34 4.56 -7.35
CA SER A 118 -16.75 4.28 -7.05
C SER A 118 -17.38 3.51 -8.19
N ILE A 119 -18.17 2.47 -7.88
CA ILE A 119 -18.73 1.54 -8.83
C ILE A 119 -20.26 1.51 -8.67
N ASN A 120 -20.99 1.85 -9.75
CA ASN A 120 -22.43 1.80 -9.79
C ASN A 120 -22.92 1.39 -11.19
N ALA A 121 -22.66 0.14 -11.54
CA ALA A 121 -22.90 -0.40 -12.88
C ALA A 121 -23.98 -1.49 -12.85
N GLY A 122 -24.72 -1.61 -13.97
CA GLY A 122 -25.64 -2.73 -14.17
C GLY A 122 -24.90 -4.03 -14.45
N GLN A 123 -25.66 -5.12 -14.73
CA GLN A 123 -25.12 -6.46 -14.98
C GLN A 123 -24.04 -6.52 -16.06
N GLY A 124 -23.05 -7.36 -15.85
CA GLY A 124 -21.89 -7.64 -16.69
C GLY A 124 -20.59 -7.52 -15.91
N ASP A 125 -19.47 -7.76 -16.57
CA ASP A 125 -18.17 -7.89 -15.94
C ASP A 125 -17.44 -6.53 -15.87
N ILE A 126 -16.69 -6.31 -14.79
CA ILE A 126 -15.78 -5.17 -14.66
C ILE A 126 -14.43 -5.67 -14.12
N LEU A 127 -13.36 -5.38 -14.89
CA LEU A 127 -11.99 -5.72 -14.49
C LEU A 127 -11.27 -4.49 -13.92
N PHE A 128 -10.72 -4.65 -12.73
CA PHE A 128 -9.73 -3.76 -12.12
C PHE A 128 -8.42 -4.51 -12.05
N GLU A 129 -7.41 -4.08 -12.78
CA GLU A 129 -6.17 -4.83 -12.90
C GLU A 129 -4.95 -3.93 -12.78
N ASN A 130 -3.97 -4.38 -11.99
CA ASN A 130 -2.69 -3.69 -11.84
C ASN A 130 -2.90 -2.22 -11.41
N ILE A 131 -3.48 -2.05 -10.20
CA ILE A 131 -3.79 -0.73 -9.64
C ILE A 131 -2.98 -0.53 -8.36
N TYR A 132 -2.29 0.60 -8.27
CA TYR A 132 -1.58 1.02 -7.07
C TYR A 132 -2.33 2.17 -6.38
N LEU A 133 -2.74 1.93 -5.15
CA LEU A 133 -3.34 2.85 -4.19
C LEU A 133 -2.57 2.71 -2.86
N GLY A 134 -1.22 2.73 -2.94
CA GLY A 134 -0.34 2.41 -1.81
C GLY A 134 0.07 3.61 -0.96
N ASP A 135 -0.10 4.84 -1.46
CA ASP A 135 0.30 6.07 -0.75
C ASP A 135 -0.73 6.53 0.29
N GLY A 136 -1.88 5.88 0.31
CA GLY A 136 -2.89 6.08 1.35
C GLY A 136 -3.68 7.37 1.28
N ALA A 137 -4.32 7.71 2.42
CA ALA A 137 -5.19 8.88 2.52
C ALA A 137 -5.21 9.47 3.94
N THR A 138 -5.41 10.78 4.03
CA THR A 138 -5.60 11.47 5.31
C THR A 138 -7.07 11.46 5.75
N LYS A 139 -7.33 11.41 7.06
CA LYS A 139 -8.66 11.62 7.64
C LYS A 139 -9.07 13.10 7.72
N GLU A 140 -8.14 14.01 7.55
CA GLU A 140 -8.39 15.42 7.74
C GLU A 140 -9.38 15.96 6.71
N GLY A 141 -10.39 16.67 7.19
CA GLY A 141 -11.43 17.27 6.34
C GLY A 141 -12.44 16.29 5.73
N ALA A 142 -12.32 15.01 5.97
CA ALA A 142 -13.26 14.04 5.43
C ALA A 142 -14.66 14.17 6.05
N SER A 143 -15.68 14.07 5.21
CA SER A 143 -17.09 14.09 5.62
C SER A 143 -17.61 12.74 6.10
N PHE A 144 -16.93 11.65 5.76
CA PHE A 144 -17.24 10.32 6.25
C PHE A 144 -16.73 10.09 7.67
N VAL A 145 -17.49 9.34 8.47
CA VAL A 145 -17.14 9.03 9.86
C VAL A 145 -15.76 8.36 9.96
N HIS A 146 -15.42 7.48 9.02
CA HIS A 146 -14.14 6.78 8.98
C HIS A 146 -13.08 7.45 8.10
N GLY A 147 -13.38 8.59 7.49
CA GLY A 147 -12.50 9.20 6.50
C GLY A 147 -12.67 8.61 5.09
N PRO A 148 -11.77 8.95 4.16
CA PRO A 148 -11.82 8.44 2.80
C PRO A 148 -11.44 6.96 2.71
N GLY A 149 -11.91 6.29 1.67
CA GLY A 149 -11.58 4.91 1.35
C GLY A 149 -11.07 4.76 -0.08
N ALA A 150 -10.53 3.58 -0.41
CA ALA A 150 -10.01 3.35 -1.76
C ALA A 150 -11.12 2.99 -2.76
N VAL A 151 -11.83 1.89 -2.57
CA VAL A 151 -12.83 1.37 -3.50
C VAL A 151 -14.20 1.25 -2.83
N PHE A 152 -15.25 1.69 -3.51
CA PHE A 152 -16.64 1.59 -3.04
C PHE A 152 -17.58 1.08 -4.13
N MET A 153 -18.23 -0.05 -3.85
CA MET A 153 -19.34 -0.58 -4.67
C MET A 153 -20.67 -0.09 -4.11
N HIS A 154 -21.42 0.66 -4.93
CA HIS A 154 -22.75 1.10 -4.56
C HIS A 154 -23.74 -0.07 -4.44
N ARG A 155 -24.72 0.07 -3.56
CA ARG A 155 -25.76 -0.93 -3.36
C ARG A 155 -26.60 -1.22 -4.61
N GLY A 156 -26.68 -0.27 -5.53
CA GLY A 156 -27.39 -0.42 -6.79
C GLY A 156 -26.55 -1.02 -7.91
N SER A 157 -25.29 -1.38 -7.63
CA SER A 157 -24.45 -2.05 -8.63
C SER A 157 -24.80 -3.54 -8.68
N GLU A 158 -24.94 -4.06 -9.90
CA GLU A 158 -25.23 -5.47 -10.18
C GLU A 158 -24.10 -6.16 -10.98
N ALA A 159 -22.94 -5.48 -11.09
CA ALA A 159 -21.81 -5.98 -11.86
C ALA A 159 -21.00 -7.04 -11.10
N ASP A 160 -20.41 -7.97 -11.86
CA ASP A 160 -19.42 -8.90 -11.38
C ASP A 160 -18.04 -8.25 -11.44
N LEU A 161 -17.41 -8.07 -10.29
CA LEU A 161 -16.16 -7.33 -10.15
C LEU A 161 -14.98 -8.28 -10.01
N THR A 162 -13.94 -8.09 -10.80
CA THR A 162 -12.64 -8.73 -10.59
C THR A 162 -11.60 -7.68 -10.28
N PHE A 163 -10.96 -7.78 -9.11
CA PHE A 163 -9.77 -7.03 -8.75
C PHE A 163 -8.57 -7.97 -8.83
N ARG A 164 -7.59 -7.64 -9.69
CA ARG A 164 -6.40 -8.44 -9.89
C ARG A 164 -5.15 -7.59 -9.77
N ASN A 165 -4.13 -8.09 -9.06
CA ASN A 165 -2.86 -7.40 -8.87
C ASN A 165 -3.04 -5.96 -8.36
N CYS A 166 -3.91 -5.76 -7.36
CA CYS A 166 -4.17 -4.44 -6.79
C CYS A 166 -3.47 -4.28 -5.44
N ASN A 167 -2.80 -3.14 -5.26
CA ASN A 167 -2.15 -2.75 -4.02
C ASN A 167 -2.93 -1.59 -3.38
N VAL A 168 -3.44 -1.80 -2.15
CA VAL A 168 -4.27 -0.79 -1.46
C VAL A 168 -3.83 -0.65 -0.01
N GLN A 169 -3.25 0.50 0.34
CA GLN A 169 -2.68 0.72 1.67
C GLN A 169 -3.09 2.07 2.26
N GLY A 170 -3.10 2.18 3.59
CA GLY A 170 -3.17 3.44 4.31
C GLY A 170 -4.49 4.21 4.22
N TYR A 171 -5.60 3.57 3.89
CA TYR A 171 -6.90 4.23 3.84
C TYR A 171 -7.62 4.15 5.19
N PRO A 172 -8.02 5.28 5.81
CA PRO A 172 -8.69 5.29 7.12
C PRO A 172 -10.09 4.64 7.10
N ASN A 173 -10.71 4.50 5.94
CA ASN A 173 -11.94 3.73 5.71
C ASN A 173 -11.60 2.33 5.16
N ASN A 174 -12.36 1.82 4.21
CA ASN A 174 -12.11 0.50 3.63
C ASN A 174 -11.09 0.58 2.49
N GLY A 175 -10.29 -0.44 2.34
CA GLY A 175 -9.60 -0.72 1.10
C GLY A 175 -10.63 -1.06 0.00
N PHE A 176 -11.26 -2.22 0.08
CA PHE A 176 -12.29 -2.63 -0.86
C PHE A 176 -13.64 -2.78 -0.15
N TYR A 177 -14.55 -1.82 -0.33
CA TYR A 177 -15.91 -1.87 0.19
C TYR A 177 -16.85 -2.48 -0.84
N CYS A 178 -16.88 -3.80 -0.96
CA CYS A 178 -17.69 -4.55 -1.94
C CYS A 178 -18.77 -5.45 -1.29
N SER A 179 -19.17 -5.19 -0.04
CA SER A 179 -20.19 -6.01 0.67
C SER A 179 -21.63 -5.77 0.20
N ASN A 180 -21.83 -5.08 -0.90
CA ASN A 180 -23.15 -4.89 -1.50
C ASN A 180 -23.50 -5.96 -2.56
N THR A 181 -22.60 -6.92 -2.81
CA THR A 181 -22.81 -8.07 -3.72
C THR A 181 -24.07 -8.91 -3.45
N PRO A 182 -24.59 -9.05 -2.22
CA PRO A 182 -25.87 -9.74 -1.99
C PRO A 182 -27.09 -9.07 -2.62
N TYR A 183 -26.96 -7.85 -3.09
CA TYR A 183 -28.02 -7.14 -3.81
C TYR A 183 -27.95 -7.30 -5.34
N GLY A 184 -26.86 -7.87 -5.85
CA GLY A 184 -26.56 -8.15 -7.23
C GLY A 184 -25.08 -8.15 -7.51
N GLY A 185 -24.62 -8.96 -8.45
CA GLY A 185 -23.23 -9.14 -8.82
C GLY A 185 -22.41 -9.95 -7.81
N SER A 186 -21.12 -9.98 -8.03
CA SER A 186 -20.12 -10.66 -7.19
C SER A 186 -18.83 -9.87 -7.12
N VAL A 187 -17.91 -10.28 -6.23
CA VAL A 187 -16.55 -9.75 -6.22
C VAL A 187 -15.52 -10.88 -6.09
N ARG A 188 -14.51 -10.80 -6.93
CA ARG A 188 -13.34 -11.67 -6.90
C ARG A 188 -12.08 -10.85 -6.71
N PHE A 189 -11.34 -11.14 -5.65
CA PHE A 189 -10.01 -10.59 -5.41
C PHE A 189 -8.98 -11.66 -5.77
N GLU A 190 -8.05 -11.32 -6.67
CA GLU A 190 -6.97 -12.20 -7.11
C GLU A 190 -5.63 -11.49 -6.97
N ARG A 191 -4.70 -12.06 -6.22
CA ARG A 191 -3.36 -11.48 -6.00
C ARG A 191 -3.44 -10.00 -5.63
N CYS A 192 -4.25 -9.68 -4.64
CA CYS A 192 -4.36 -8.32 -4.12
C CYS A 192 -3.62 -8.21 -2.78
N PHE A 193 -3.01 -7.06 -2.58
CA PHE A 193 -2.32 -6.72 -1.35
C PHE A 193 -3.01 -5.56 -0.64
N GLY A 194 -3.12 -5.65 0.68
CA GLY A 194 -3.64 -4.54 1.48
C GLY A 194 -2.99 -4.42 2.84
N LYS A 195 -2.59 -3.21 3.18
CA LYS A 195 -1.94 -2.91 4.45
C LYS A 195 -2.52 -1.64 5.07
N ASN A 196 -2.71 -1.65 6.38
CA ASN A 196 -3.10 -0.47 7.16
C ASN A 196 -4.39 0.21 6.65
N ASN A 197 -5.44 -0.57 6.35
CA ASN A 197 -6.75 -0.03 5.99
C ASN A 197 -7.69 -0.04 7.21
N GLY A 198 -8.28 1.12 7.53
CA GLY A 198 -8.86 1.43 8.84
C GLY A 198 -10.11 0.65 9.22
N VAL A 199 -11.05 0.42 8.31
CA VAL A 199 -12.24 -0.38 8.62
C VAL A 199 -12.00 -1.84 8.26
N THR A 200 -11.66 -2.10 7.01
CA THR A 200 -11.26 -3.42 6.54
C THR A 200 -10.57 -3.34 5.19
N THR A 201 -9.67 -4.26 4.88
CA THR A 201 -9.08 -4.36 3.55
C THR A 201 -10.06 -5.01 2.58
N PHE A 202 -10.45 -6.28 2.78
CA PHE A 202 -11.38 -7.00 1.91
C PHE A 202 -12.75 -7.10 2.57
N ARG A 203 -13.73 -6.34 2.06
CA ARG A 203 -15.10 -6.38 2.55
C ARG A 203 -16.03 -6.89 1.44
N CYS A 204 -16.61 -8.03 1.66
CA CYS A 204 -17.46 -8.79 0.71
C CYS A 204 -18.68 -9.39 1.41
N GLY A 205 -19.54 -10.12 0.72
CA GLY A 205 -20.78 -10.58 1.33
C GLY A 205 -21.65 -11.57 0.54
N SER A 206 -21.32 -11.94 -0.69
CA SER A 206 -22.09 -12.94 -1.47
C SER A 206 -21.47 -14.34 -1.39
N GLU A 207 -22.24 -15.37 -1.67
CA GLU A 207 -21.74 -16.74 -1.83
C GLU A 207 -20.91 -16.94 -3.10
N ASP A 208 -21.02 -16.00 -4.04
CA ASP A 208 -20.23 -15.99 -5.27
C ASP A 208 -18.93 -15.17 -5.10
N ASP A 209 -18.71 -14.57 -3.93
CA ASP A 209 -17.50 -13.80 -3.66
C ASP A 209 -16.31 -14.69 -3.33
N GLU A 210 -15.13 -14.34 -3.85
CA GLU A 210 -13.89 -15.09 -3.66
C GLU A 210 -12.71 -14.18 -3.30
N ILE A 211 -11.79 -14.70 -2.45
CA ILE A 211 -10.51 -14.09 -2.13
C ILE A 211 -9.42 -15.12 -2.39
N ILE A 212 -8.55 -14.86 -3.37
CA ILE A 212 -7.59 -15.85 -3.88
C ILE A 212 -6.20 -15.22 -3.99
N ASP A 213 -5.20 -15.90 -3.41
CA ASP A 213 -3.80 -15.46 -3.45
C ASP A 213 -3.63 -14.00 -3.00
N CYS A 214 -4.32 -13.64 -1.92
CA CYS A 214 -4.36 -12.28 -1.41
C CYS A 214 -3.68 -12.18 -0.04
N VAL A 215 -3.09 -11.03 0.23
CA VAL A 215 -2.46 -10.72 1.51
C VAL A 215 -3.07 -9.47 2.11
N ALA A 216 -3.42 -9.52 3.40
CA ALA A 216 -3.80 -8.31 4.14
C ALA A 216 -3.39 -8.37 5.61
N TYR A 217 -2.88 -7.24 6.11
CA TYR A 217 -2.56 -7.07 7.53
C TYR A 217 -2.54 -5.60 7.93
N ASN A 218 -2.49 -5.36 9.25
CA ASN A 218 -2.34 -4.02 9.80
C ASN A 218 -1.27 -4.06 10.90
N ASP A 219 -0.25 -3.26 10.77
CA ASP A 219 0.78 -3.03 11.79
C ASP A 219 0.70 -1.62 12.39
N ASP A 220 0.20 -0.67 11.61
CA ASP A 220 -0.15 0.68 12.06
C ASP A 220 -1.57 1.01 11.59
N THR A 221 -2.40 1.54 12.49
CA THR A 221 -3.76 2.00 12.23
C THR A 221 -4.03 3.36 12.86
N ASP A 222 -2.98 4.10 13.21
CA ASP A 222 -3.10 5.50 13.62
C ASP A 222 -3.11 6.41 12.38
N TYR A 223 -4.28 6.72 11.91
CA TYR A 223 -4.48 7.64 10.79
C TYR A 223 -4.52 9.11 11.24
N GLY A 224 -3.94 9.41 12.39
CA GLY A 224 -3.94 10.75 12.95
C GLY A 224 -5.28 11.19 13.55
N ARG A 225 -5.42 12.47 13.80
CA ARG A 225 -6.65 13.08 14.34
C ARG A 225 -7.65 13.29 13.22
N GLY A 226 -8.90 12.98 13.47
CA GLY A 226 -9.96 13.17 12.48
C GLY A 226 -11.20 12.37 12.81
N TYR A 227 -12.02 12.14 11.81
CA TYR A 227 -13.26 11.39 11.98
C TYR A 227 -12.98 9.95 12.41
N GLY A 228 -13.82 9.49 13.33
CA GLY A 228 -13.93 8.09 13.63
C GLY A 228 -13.08 7.57 14.77
N GLY A 229 -11.88 8.02 15.00
CA GLY A 229 -11.06 7.54 16.12
C GLY A 229 -11.00 6.01 16.30
N TYR A 230 -11.20 5.25 15.23
CA TYR A 230 -11.43 3.80 15.27
C TYR A 230 -10.16 2.97 15.03
N GLY A 231 -9.00 3.62 14.88
CA GLY A 231 -7.76 2.95 14.57
C GLY A 231 -7.44 1.77 15.48
N GLU A 232 -7.66 1.91 16.80
CA GLU A 232 -7.41 0.86 17.78
C GLU A 232 -8.51 -0.24 17.83
N THR A 233 -9.68 0.01 17.21
CA THR A 233 -10.86 -0.85 17.33
C THR A 233 -11.39 -1.36 15.99
N ASN A 234 -10.73 -1.01 14.90
CA ASN A 234 -11.03 -1.40 13.52
C ASN A 234 -9.74 -1.84 12.82
N GLY A 235 -9.79 -2.09 11.53
CA GLY A 235 -8.64 -2.55 10.77
C GLY A 235 -8.63 -4.06 10.59
N ARG A 236 -9.72 -4.60 10.05
CA ARG A 236 -9.84 -6.03 9.73
C ARG A 236 -9.15 -6.31 8.40
N PRO A 237 -8.31 -7.31 8.27
CA PRO A 237 -7.93 -7.82 6.97
C PRO A 237 -9.12 -8.26 6.13
N VAL A 238 -10.02 -9.06 6.70
CA VAL A 238 -11.21 -9.57 6.00
C VAL A 238 -12.46 -9.35 6.81
N TRP A 239 -13.53 -8.87 6.15
CA TRP A 239 -14.87 -8.81 6.72
C TRP A 239 -15.94 -9.27 5.73
N VAL A 240 -16.49 -10.44 5.99
CA VAL A 240 -17.69 -10.92 5.30
C VAL A 240 -18.89 -10.34 6.02
N TRP A 241 -19.48 -9.29 5.43
CA TRP A 241 -20.50 -8.49 6.09
C TRP A 241 -21.86 -9.22 6.21
N ASN A 242 -22.32 -9.76 5.12
CA ASN A 242 -23.62 -10.43 5.01
C ASN A 242 -23.66 -11.33 3.78
N GLY A 243 -24.78 -12.02 3.57
CA GLY A 243 -25.00 -12.86 2.39
C GLY A 243 -24.65 -14.32 2.59
N GLY A 244 -23.95 -14.90 1.64
CA GLY A 244 -23.63 -16.31 1.60
C GLY A 244 -22.28 -16.66 2.26
N THR A 245 -21.69 -17.74 1.78
CA THR A 245 -20.38 -18.21 2.23
C THR A 245 -19.31 -17.78 1.22
N VAL A 246 -18.44 -16.88 1.64
CA VAL A 246 -17.29 -16.43 0.85
C VAL A 246 -16.18 -17.47 0.88
N THR A 247 -15.62 -17.79 -0.28
CA THR A 247 -14.49 -18.73 -0.42
C THR A 247 -13.16 -18.00 -0.37
N ILE A 248 -12.22 -18.51 0.44
CA ILE A 248 -10.87 -17.98 0.57
C ILE A 248 -9.86 -19.08 0.26
N ARG A 249 -8.91 -18.83 -0.65
CA ARG A 249 -7.85 -19.76 -1.05
C ARG A 249 -6.50 -19.07 -1.15
N ASP A 250 -5.44 -19.79 -0.76
CA ASP A 250 -4.05 -19.39 -0.93
C ASP A 250 -3.75 -17.96 -0.43
N SER A 251 -4.48 -17.54 0.62
CA SER A 251 -4.48 -16.16 1.09
C SER A 251 -3.99 -16.05 2.53
N HIS A 252 -3.38 -14.90 2.87
CA HIS A 252 -2.69 -14.73 4.14
C HIS A 252 -3.14 -13.45 4.84
N PHE A 253 -3.53 -13.59 6.11
CA PHE A 253 -4.08 -12.47 6.89
C PHE A 253 -3.45 -12.38 8.26
N ALA A 254 -3.10 -11.17 8.71
CA ALA A 254 -2.64 -10.96 10.07
C ALA A 254 -3.39 -9.81 10.75
N ASP A 255 -3.67 -10.01 12.03
CA ASP A 255 -4.15 -8.96 12.92
C ASP A 255 -3.07 -7.88 13.15
N GLY A 256 -3.55 -6.74 13.60
CA GLY A 256 -2.74 -5.64 14.07
C GLY A 256 -3.23 -5.16 15.44
N PRO A 257 -3.32 -3.84 15.66
CA PRO A 257 -3.89 -3.28 16.89
C PRO A 257 -5.33 -3.76 17.16
N TYR A 258 -6.12 -4.00 16.10
CA TYR A 258 -7.39 -4.70 16.18
C TYR A 258 -7.17 -6.22 16.10
N PRO A 259 -7.65 -7.02 17.08
CA PRO A 259 -7.18 -8.40 17.27
C PRO A 259 -7.76 -9.44 16.29
N TYR A 260 -8.66 -9.05 15.39
CA TYR A 260 -9.35 -9.98 14.49
C TYR A 260 -8.83 -9.86 13.06
N SER A 261 -8.24 -10.92 12.55
CA SER A 261 -7.82 -11.03 11.14
C SER A 261 -8.99 -11.32 10.19
N LEU A 262 -10.04 -11.99 10.70
CA LEU A 262 -11.21 -12.34 9.94
C LEU A 262 -12.48 -12.16 10.79
N VAL A 263 -13.46 -11.48 10.23
CA VAL A 263 -14.78 -11.29 10.83
C VAL A 263 -15.85 -11.78 9.87
N ALA A 264 -16.70 -12.68 10.32
CA ALA A 264 -17.87 -13.17 9.61
C ALA A 264 -19.15 -12.65 10.27
N GLY A 265 -20.01 -12.03 9.47
CA GLY A 265 -21.25 -11.39 9.89
C GLY A 265 -21.08 -9.99 10.46
N ALA A 266 -22.21 -9.31 10.60
CA ALA A 266 -22.31 -7.98 11.17
C ALA A 266 -23.56 -7.87 12.05
N ASN A 267 -23.80 -6.72 12.68
CA ASN A 267 -24.99 -6.52 13.49
C ASN A 267 -26.27 -6.73 12.67
N GLY A 268 -27.05 -7.74 13.04
CA GLY A 268 -28.29 -8.11 12.34
C GLY A 268 -28.12 -8.89 11.03
N SER A 269 -26.89 -9.22 10.61
CA SER A 269 -26.62 -9.94 9.35
C SER A 269 -25.65 -11.08 9.57
N ALA A 270 -25.92 -12.23 8.93
CA ALA A 270 -25.01 -13.37 8.87
C ALA A 270 -24.23 -13.36 7.55
N GLY A 271 -22.98 -13.78 7.58
CA GLY A 271 -22.13 -14.06 6.42
C GLY A 271 -21.08 -15.05 6.86
N SER A 272 -20.83 -16.09 6.06
CA SER A 272 -19.93 -17.19 6.44
C SER A 272 -18.68 -17.23 5.58
N VAL A 273 -17.68 -17.97 6.02
CA VAL A 273 -16.39 -18.10 5.33
C VAL A 273 -16.02 -19.58 5.22
N ASP A 274 -15.56 -19.96 4.04
CA ASP A 274 -14.85 -21.21 3.78
C ASP A 274 -13.39 -20.89 3.44
N PHE A 275 -12.52 -20.93 4.43
CA PHE A 275 -11.10 -20.66 4.30
C PHE A 275 -10.36 -21.97 4.06
N GLN A 276 -10.04 -22.26 2.79
CA GLN A 276 -9.57 -23.55 2.31
C GLN A 276 -8.05 -23.71 2.44
N SER A 277 -7.26 -22.67 2.08
CA SER A 277 -5.79 -22.72 2.07
C SER A 277 -5.17 -21.36 2.33
N GLY A 278 -3.92 -21.33 2.87
CA GLY A 278 -3.18 -20.11 3.18
C GLY A 278 -2.78 -20.02 4.65
N GLY A 279 -2.90 -18.83 5.25
CA GLY A 279 -2.51 -18.65 6.65
C GLY A 279 -3.17 -17.46 7.33
N TYR A 280 -3.29 -17.52 8.66
CA TYR A 280 -3.75 -16.36 9.44
C TYR A 280 -3.11 -16.30 10.82
N ARG A 281 -2.93 -15.08 11.31
CA ARG A 281 -2.55 -14.75 12.68
C ARG A 281 -3.63 -13.85 13.28
N GLY A 282 -3.87 -13.95 14.57
CA GLY A 282 -4.91 -13.21 15.27
C GLY A 282 -6.17 -14.04 15.56
N GLN A 283 -7.23 -13.35 15.93
CA GLN A 283 -8.52 -13.97 16.27
C GLN A 283 -9.45 -14.00 15.05
N ILE A 284 -10.43 -14.90 15.12
CA ILE A 284 -11.57 -14.96 14.20
C ILE A 284 -12.82 -14.62 15.01
N ARG A 285 -13.70 -13.82 14.40
CA ARG A 285 -14.99 -13.48 14.98
C ARG A 285 -16.13 -14.00 14.12
N GLU A 286 -17.04 -14.71 14.75
CA GLU A 286 -18.30 -15.16 14.17
C GLU A 286 -19.45 -14.39 14.84
N ALA A 287 -20.28 -13.71 14.06
CA ALA A 287 -21.40 -12.92 14.54
C ALA A 287 -22.73 -13.38 13.92
N ASN A 288 -23.82 -13.24 14.63
CA ASN A 288 -25.21 -13.44 14.14
C ASN A 288 -25.46 -14.79 13.45
N GLY A 289 -24.84 -15.86 13.94
CA GLY A 289 -24.99 -17.20 13.37
C GLY A 289 -24.14 -17.47 12.14
N SER A 290 -23.19 -16.59 11.86
CA SER A 290 -22.13 -16.83 10.87
C SER A 290 -21.20 -17.94 11.31
N THR A 291 -20.52 -18.57 10.36
CA THR A 291 -19.53 -19.60 10.61
C THR A 291 -18.26 -19.34 9.80
N VAL A 292 -17.12 -19.72 10.37
CA VAL A 292 -15.83 -19.73 9.66
C VAL A 292 -15.30 -21.15 9.66
N SER A 293 -15.32 -21.77 8.50
CA SER A 293 -14.71 -23.08 8.27
C SER A 293 -13.24 -22.89 7.93
N ILE A 294 -12.35 -23.55 8.66
CA ILE A 294 -10.90 -23.50 8.43
C ILE A 294 -10.45 -24.85 7.88
N GLY A 295 -9.92 -24.82 6.68
CA GLY A 295 -9.34 -25.99 5.99
C GLY A 295 -8.08 -26.51 6.67
N ASN A 296 -7.70 -27.75 6.33
CA ASN A 296 -6.48 -28.38 6.86
C ASN A 296 -5.19 -27.74 6.30
N ASP A 297 -5.28 -27.05 5.17
CA ASP A 297 -4.18 -26.38 4.47
C ASP A 297 -4.05 -24.90 4.87
N VAL A 298 -4.66 -24.52 6.01
CA VAL A 298 -4.56 -23.18 6.58
C VAL A 298 -3.64 -23.19 7.80
N SER A 299 -2.53 -22.44 7.73
CA SER A 299 -1.54 -22.33 8.81
C SER A 299 -1.85 -21.19 9.79
N ARG A 300 -1.15 -21.20 10.96
CA ARG A 300 -1.15 -20.07 11.91
C ARG A 300 0.02 -19.11 11.70
N GLU A 301 0.80 -19.34 10.66
CA GLU A 301 1.96 -18.54 10.27
C GLU A 301 1.72 -18.05 8.84
N PRO A 302 1.06 -16.90 8.66
CA PRO A 302 0.79 -16.34 7.34
C PRO A 302 2.08 -15.81 6.70
N ASP A 303 2.22 -15.99 5.41
CA ASP A 303 3.19 -15.25 4.60
C ASP A 303 2.61 -13.86 4.32
N LEU A 304 3.29 -12.81 4.74
CA LEU A 304 2.84 -11.42 4.59
C LEU A 304 3.57 -10.67 3.47
N SER A 305 4.34 -11.39 2.65
CA SER A 305 4.97 -10.81 1.46
C SER A 305 3.92 -10.34 0.45
N ILE A 306 4.30 -9.34 -0.33
CA ILE A 306 3.44 -8.87 -1.43
C ILE A 306 3.35 -9.97 -2.48
N PRO A 307 2.16 -10.39 -2.92
CA PRO A 307 2.03 -11.40 -3.96
C PRO A 307 2.70 -10.99 -5.28
N ASP A 308 3.23 -11.98 -6.00
CA ASP A 308 3.87 -11.76 -7.29
C ASP A 308 2.95 -11.05 -8.29
N GLY A 309 3.48 -10.07 -9.02
CA GLY A 309 2.72 -9.30 -10.00
C GLY A 309 1.90 -8.14 -9.42
N VAL A 310 1.87 -7.96 -8.09
CA VAL A 310 1.24 -6.79 -7.48
C VAL A 310 2.18 -5.59 -7.59
N PRO A 311 1.74 -4.44 -8.14
CA PRO A 311 2.60 -3.27 -8.26
C PRO A 311 3.00 -2.72 -6.90
N THR A 312 4.28 -2.33 -6.77
CA THR A 312 4.85 -1.80 -5.54
C THR A 312 5.08 -0.29 -5.59
N SER A 313 4.86 0.33 -6.75
CA SER A 313 4.89 1.78 -6.93
C SER A 313 3.78 2.25 -7.89
N PRO A 314 3.43 3.54 -7.87
CA PRO A 314 2.44 4.08 -8.79
C PRO A 314 2.93 4.02 -10.26
N GLU A 315 4.21 4.21 -10.51
CA GLU A 315 4.82 4.13 -11.84
C GLU A 315 4.80 2.70 -12.38
N ALA A 316 5.13 1.70 -11.54
CA ALA A 316 5.06 0.29 -11.92
C ALA A 316 3.63 -0.12 -12.32
N ALA A 317 2.62 0.36 -11.58
CA ALA A 317 1.24 0.15 -11.96
C ALA A 317 0.89 0.84 -13.28
N ALA A 318 1.22 2.11 -13.44
CA ALA A 318 0.87 2.91 -14.62
C ALA A 318 1.48 2.36 -15.91
N SER A 319 2.72 1.86 -15.85
CA SER A 319 3.43 1.27 -17.00
C SER A 319 2.94 -0.14 -17.36
N GLY A 320 2.16 -0.79 -16.50
CA GLY A 320 1.74 -2.18 -16.73
C GLY A 320 2.88 -3.20 -16.61
N THR A 321 4.03 -2.81 -16.05
CA THR A 321 5.12 -3.73 -15.78
C THR A 321 4.79 -4.55 -14.54
N GLU A 322 4.74 -5.86 -14.69
CA GLU A 322 4.59 -6.76 -13.55
C GLU A 322 5.83 -6.64 -12.67
N SER A 323 5.64 -6.35 -11.37
CA SER A 323 6.73 -6.46 -10.41
C SER A 323 7.14 -7.93 -10.33
N ALA A 324 8.39 -8.25 -10.68
CA ALA A 324 8.93 -9.59 -10.50
C ALA A 324 8.96 -9.88 -8.99
N GLY A 325 8.03 -10.72 -8.53
CA GLY A 325 7.93 -11.08 -7.13
C GLY A 325 9.11 -11.89 -6.67
N SER A 326 9.56 -11.61 -5.48
CA SER A 326 10.57 -12.40 -4.76
C SER A 326 9.96 -13.74 -4.34
N SER A 327 10.14 -14.79 -5.15
CA SER A 327 9.75 -16.15 -4.78
C SER A 327 10.83 -16.82 -3.94
N GLY A 328 10.56 -17.00 -2.64
CA GLY A 328 11.31 -17.94 -1.82
C GLY A 328 10.68 -19.33 -1.85
N GLY A 329 11.31 -20.33 -2.48
CA GLY A 329 10.87 -21.73 -2.37
C GLY A 329 11.49 -22.69 -3.37
N ALA A 330 12.27 -23.60 -2.91
CA ALA A 330 13.15 -24.65 -3.34
C ALA A 330 12.82 -25.48 -4.62
N ASN A 331 13.93 -25.68 -5.41
CA ASN A 331 14.35 -26.85 -6.23
C ASN A 331 13.55 -27.26 -7.48
N ASP A 332 14.13 -27.11 -8.68
CA ASP A 332 15.07 -28.02 -9.35
C ASP A 332 15.53 -27.48 -10.73
N GLU A 333 16.84 -27.62 -10.96
CA GLU A 333 17.69 -27.52 -12.14
C GLU A 333 17.11 -27.14 -13.52
N ALA A 334 17.51 -26.00 -14.09
CA ALA A 334 18.46 -25.88 -15.18
C ALA A 334 18.49 -24.48 -15.82
N THR A 335 19.62 -23.81 -15.63
CA THR A 335 20.31 -22.83 -16.51
C THR A 335 19.53 -21.80 -17.31
N SER A 336 19.49 -20.55 -16.85
CA SER A 336 20.16 -19.39 -17.49
C SER A 336 19.99 -18.13 -16.65
N ASN A 337 21.11 -17.49 -16.34
CA ASN A 337 21.27 -16.31 -15.52
C ASN A 337 20.47 -15.11 -16.02
N GLU A 338 19.69 -14.50 -15.11
CA GLU A 338 19.70 -13.06 -14.80
C GLU A 338 19.08 -12.88 -13.42
N GLU A 339 19.92 -12.94 -12.38
CA GLU A 339 19.60 -12.48 -11.04
C GLU A 339 19.53 -10.94 -11.08
N GLY A 340 18.34 -10.39 -10.90
CA GLY A 340 18.19 -9.02 -10.41
C GLY A 340 18.69 -8.97 -8.97
N SER A 341 19.98 -8.77 -8.79
CA SER A 341 20.65 -8.63 -7.51
C SER A 341 20.13 -7.37 -6.82
N GLN A 342 19.40 -7.51 -5.73
CA GLN A 342 19.22 -6.40 -4.80
C GLN A 342 20.61 -5.96 -4.35
N LEU A 343 20.91 -4.66 -4.50
CA LEU A 343 22.20 -4.10 -4.10
C LEU A 343 22.44 -4.39 -2.60
N PRO A 344 23.66 -4.83 -2.22
CA PRO A 344 23.89 -5.48 -0.93
C PRO A 344 23.83 -4.54 0.28
N ASN A 345 24.06 -3.25 0.09
CA ASN A 345 24.12 -2.28 1.17
C ASN A 345 22.84 -1.42 1.21
N VAL A 346 22.49 -0.94 2.40
CA VAL A 346 21.38 -0.01 2.62
C VAL A 346 21.89 1.22 3.35
N LEU A 347 21.63 2.41 2.81
CA LEU A 347 21.79 3.68 3.49
C LEU A 347 20.41 4.22 3.85
N LEU A 348 20.22 4.60 5.10
CA LEU A 348 18.99 5.20 5.63
C LEU A 348 19.33 6.58 6.20
N VAL A 349 18.61 7.60 5.80
CA VAL A 349 18.63 8.93 6.42
C VAL A 349 17.38 9.09 7.27
N ASP A 350 17.55 9.18 8.59
CA ASP A 350 16.46 9.39 9.55
C ASP A 350 16.41 10.87 9.91
N GLY A 351 15.40 11.57 9.43
CA GLY A 351 15.20 13.00 9.65
C GLY A 351 14.80 13.32 11.09
N ASP A 352 14.90 14.58 11.45
CA ASP A 352 14.52 15.09 12.78
C ASP A 352 13.39 16.12 12.67
N PRO A 353 12.32 16.02 13.48
CA PRO A 353 11.17 16.92 13.39
C PRO A 353 11.48 18.39 13.71
N SER A 354 12.66 18.70 14.24
CA SER A 354 13.04 20.05 14.61
C SER A 354 13.49 20.92 13.44
N ASP A 355 14.10 20.33 12.40
CA ASP A 355 14.56 21.03 11.20
C ASP A 355 14.83 20.02 10.07
N ALA A 356 14.75 20.49 8.81
CA ALA A 356 15.03 19.66 7.65
C ALA A 356 16.53 19.35 7.55
N THR A 357 16.84 18.11 7.20
CA THR A 357 18.19 17.61 6.93
C THR A 357 18.39 17.47 5.43
N ARG A 358 19.43 18.08 4.88
CA ARG A 358 19.87 17.86 3.51
C ARG A 358 21.07 16.94 3.50
N TYR A 359 21.13 16.08 2.50
CA TYR A 359 22.23 15.15 2.36
C TYR A 359 22.69 15.00 0.91
N GLU A 360 23.95 14.68 0.76
CA GLU A 360 24.56 14.28 -0.51
C GLU A 360 25.53 13.15 -0.21
N PHE A 361 25.47 12.08 -0.99
CA PHE A 361 26.44 11.00 -0.87
C PHE A 361 26.78 10.37 -2.22
N THR A 362 27.98 9.79 -2.31
CA THR A 362 28.49 9.11 -3.51
C THR A 362 28.97 7.72 -3.14
N VAL A 363 28.67 6.73 -3.97
CA VAL A 363 29.12 5.35 -3.82
C VAL A 363 30.00 4.92 -5.00
N ASP A 364 30.78 3.85 -4.83
CA ASP A 364 31.64 3.33 -5.91
C ASP A 364 30.92 2.38 -6.87
N GLY A 365 29.61 2.21 -6.71
CA GLY A 365 28.82 1.25 -7.47
C GLY A 365 27.46 1.77 -7.93
N ALA A 366 26.54 0.87 -8.18
CA ALA A 366 25.17 1.19 -8.52
C ALA A 366 24.39 1.63 -7.29
N ILE A 367 23.35 2.44 -7.49
CA ILE A 367 22.48 2.93 -6.43
C ILE A 367 21.03 2.97 -6.90
N GLU A 368 20.11 2.68 -6.01
CA GLU A 368 18.68 2.73 -6.26
C GLU A 368 17.93 3.20 -4.99
N HIS A 369 16.76 3.79 -5.16
CA HIS A 369 15.88 4.08 -4.04
C HIS A 369 15.43 2.80 -3.35
N ALA A 370 15.23 2.85 -2.03
CA ALA A 370 14.81 1.71 -1.25
C ALA A 370 13.64 2.07 -0.32
N ASN A 371 12.65 1.19 -0.26
CA ASN A 371 11.65 1.23 0.79
C ASN A 371 12.14 0.39 1.98
N TYR A 372 13.01 0.96 2.80
CA TYR A 372 13.60 0.31 3.96
C TYR A 372 13.16 1.05 5.24
N GLU A 373 12.68 0.30 6.26
CA GLU A 373 12.14 0.85 7.50
C GLU A 373 11.04 1.92 7.32
N GLY A 374 10.27 1.84 6.24
CA GLY A 374 9.20 2.78 5.94
C GLY A 374 9.66 4.10 5.33
N ALA A 375 10.90 4.17 4.86
CA ALA A 375 11.41 5.32 4.13
C ALA A 375 10.55 5.65 2.91
N SER A 376 10.36 6.93 2.64
CA SER A 376 9.74 7.41 1.41
C SER A 376 10.74 7.48 0.26
N ILE A 377 10.19 7.43 -0.93
CA ILE A 377 10.89 7.82 -2.15
C ILE A 377 10.15 9.06 -2.63
N ASP A 378 10.78 10.20 -2.62
CA ASP A 378 10.14 11.43 -3.06
C ASP A 378 10.93 12.15 -4.18
N ASP A 379 10.26 13.12 -4.84
CA ASP A 379 10.80 13.80 -6.00
C ASP A 379 11.94 14.79 -5.67
N GLU A 380 12.21 15.03 -4.40
CA GLU A 380 13.32 15.87 -3.94
C GLU A 380 14.64 15.09 -3.92
N ASP A 381 14.54 13.76 -3.92
CA ASP A 381 15.70 12.87 -3.95
C ASP A 381 16.12 12.58 -5.40
N THR A 382 17.29 13.00 -5.75
CA THR A 382 17.83 12.81 -7.09
C THR A 382 19.00 11.85 -7.07
N ILE A 383 18.99 10.87 -7.98
CA ILE A 383 20.13 9.99 -8.25
C ILE A 383 20.73 10.41 -9.60
N ASP A 384 21.96 10.89 -9.57
CA ASP A 384 22.74 11.20 -10.78
C ASP A 384 23.99 10.30 -10.84
N GLY A 385 23.88 9.21 -11.59
CA GLY A 385 24.91 8.17 -11.67
C GLY A 385 25.09 7.45 -10.32
N ALA A 386 26.20 7.68 -9.66
CA ALA A 386 26.54 7.11 -8.35
C ALA A 386 26.38 8.10 -7.19
N THR A 387 25.83 9.28 -7.45
CA THR A 387 25.63 10.34 -6.44
C THR A 387 24.17 10.56 -6.17
N VAL A 388 23.81 10.70 -4.92
CA VAL A 388 22.45 11.04 -4.45
C VAL A 388 22.48 12.41 -3.78
N GLN A 389 21.46 13.21 -4.04
CA GLN A 389 21.15 14.43 -3.32
C GLN A 389 19.70 14.41 -2.89
N GLY A 390 19.43 14.71 -1.63
CA GLY A 390 18.08 14.69 -1.08
C GLY A 390 17.90 15.55 0.15
N GLY A 391 16.68 15.51 0.69
CA GLY A 391 16.33 16.25 1.88
C GLY A 391 15.13 15.65 2.62
N VAL A 392 15.31 15.38 3.89
CA VAL A 392 14.29 14.78 4.76
C VAL A 392 14.00 15.70 5.96
N ALA A 393 12.74 15.78 6.36
CA ALA A 393 12.31 16.49 7.57
C ALA A 393 11.95 15.50 8.69
N ASP A 394 10.70 15.35 9.04
CA ASP A 394 10.20 14.43 10.07
C ASP A 394 9.85 13.06 9.47
N TRP A 395 10.78 12.48 8.67
CA TRP A 395 10.60 11.19 8.01
C TRP A 395 11.95 10.52 7.68
N LYS A 396 11.94 9.50 6.82
CA LYS A 396 13.09 8.68 6.45
C LYS A 396 13.23 8.56 4.94
N ASP A 397 14.47 8.64 4.43
CA ASP A 397 14.83 8.30 3.07
C ASP A 397 15.79 7.13 3.07
N ALA A 398 15.68 6.23 2.11
CA ALA A 398 16.53 5.06 2.05
C ALA A 398 16.97 4.74 0.62
N PHE A 399 18.19 4.19 0.51
CA PHE A 399 18.81 3.80 -0.75
C PHE A 399 19.49 2.46 -0.60
N ARG A 400 19.44 1.63 -1.65
CA ARG A 400 20.33 0.47 -1.77
C ARG A 400 21.48 0.81 -2.67
N PHE A 401 22.65 0.27 -2.37
CA PHE A 401 23.83 0.52 -3.18
C PHE A 401 24.80 -0.67 -3.19
N ASP A 402 25.66 -0.68 -4.19
CA ASP A 402 26.79 -1.60 -4.34
C ASP A 402 28.10 -0.82 -4.16
N GLY A 403 29.15 -1.51 -3.75
CA GLY A 403 30.45 -0.90 -3.49
C GLY A 403 30.53 -0.18 -2.14
N ASP A 404 31.50 0.73 -2.04
CA ASP A 404 31.79 1.48 -0.82
C ASP A 404 31.13 2.87 -0.86
N LEU A 405 30.78 3.40 0.31
CA LEU A 405 30.33 4.79 0.49
C LEU A 405 31.55 5.71 0.43
N ALA A 406 31.72 6.38 -0.71
CA ALA A 406 32.92 7.18 -1.00
C ALA A 406 32.88 8.57 -0.38
N GLU A 407 31.72 9.23 -0.39
CA GLU A 407 31.53 10.57 0.15
C GLU A 407 30.16 10.66 0.83
N LEU A 408 30.07 11.40 1.95
CA LEU A 408 28.83 11.69 2.65
C LEU A 408 28.88 13.11 3.24
N THR A 409 27.87 13.91 2.91
CA THR A 409 27.66 15.24 3.49
C THR A 409 26.23 15.29 4.06
N VAL A 410 26.09 15.76 5.30
CA VAL A 410 24.80 15.94 5.96
C VAL A 410 24.77 17.34 6.57
N ASP A 411 23.72 18.10 6.21
CA ASP A 411 23.44 19.44 6.72
C ASP A 411 22.06 19.46 7.38
N GLY A 412 22.04 19.32 8.68
CA GLY A 412 20.83 19.23 9.48
C GLY A 412 20.97 18.26 10.66
N PRO A 413 19.89 18.10 11.47
CA PRO A 413 19.92 17.28 12.70
C PRO A 413 19.69 15.78 12.48
N GLY A 414 19.37 15.34 11.27
CA GLY A 414 19.11 13.92 10.94
C GLY A 414 20.33 13.02 11.13
N THR A 415 20.09 11.73 11.22
CA THR A 415 21.12 10.70 11.41
C THR A 415 21.17 9.77 10.21
N VAL A 416 22.37 9.44 9.74
CA VAL A 416 22.56 8.48 8.67
C VAL A 416 22.98 7.13 9.22
N PHE A 417 22.40 6.06 8.66
CA PHE A 417 22.73 4.68 9.00
C PHE A 417 23.14 3.94 7.73
N VAL A 418 24.20 3.13 7.81
CA VAL A 418 24.59 2.19 6.77
C VAL A 418 24.49 0.78 7.33
N ASN A 419 23.71 -0.06 6.68
CA ASN A 419 23.42 -1.44 7.12
C ASN A 419 22.94 -1.53 8.59
N GLY A 420 22.23 -0.49 9.06
CA GLY A 420 21.70 -0.39 10.43
C GLY A 420 22.67 0.15 11.48
N GLU A 421 23.89 0.53 11.10
CA GLU A 421 24.86 1.18 11.98
C GLU A 421 24.92 2.68 11.68
N ALA A 422 24.88 3.53 12.72
CA ALA A 422 24.98 4.98 12.56
C ALA A 422 26.36 5.37 12.05
N VAL A 423 26.41 6.23 11.06
CA VAL A 423 27.65 6.69 10.41
C VAL A 423 27.83 8.18 10.66
N ASP A 424 29.03 8.57 11.12
CA ASP A 424 29.42 9.98 11.18
C ASP A 424 29.91 10.41 9.77
N PRO A 425 29.28 11.42 9.15
CA PRO A 425 29.76 11.93 7.84
C PRO A 425 31.24 12.28 7.79
N ALA A 426 31.81 12.67 8.93
CA ALA A 426 33.24 13.01 9.01
C ALA A 426 34.15 11.79 8.83
N ASP A 427 33.65 10.58 9.04
CA ASP A 427 34.42 9.34 8.93
C ASP A 427 34.35 8.72 7.53
N VAL A 428 33.45 9.20 6.66
CA VAL A 428 33.26 8.67 5.30
C VAL A 428 34.30 9.25 4.32
N GLY A 429 34.86 8.38 3.47
CA GLY A 429 35.83 8.78 2.44
C GLY A 429 37.22 9.07 2.98
N GLN A 430 37.44 8.93 4.26
CA GLN A 430 38.80 9.03 4.81
C GLN A 430 39.53 7.71 4.59
N GLN A 431 40.26 7.58 3.46
CA GLN A 431 41.26 6.52 3.39
C GLN A 431 42.30 6.77 4.46
N LEU A 432 42.45 5.83 5.39
CA LEU A 432 43.48 5.91 6.39
C LEU A 432 44.86 5.88 5.69
N PRO A 433 45.74 6.86 5.94
CA PRO A 433 46.94 7.09 5.11
C PRO A 433 48.01 6.00 5.26
N HIS A 434 47.82 5.04 6.15
CA HIS A 434 48.81 4.03 6.47
C HIS A 434 48.19 2.64 6.55
N VAL A 435 48.77 1.68 5.87
CA VAL A 435 48.41 0.25 5.97
C VAL A 435 49.48 -0.45 6.80
N LEU A 436 49.06 -1.20 7.82
CA LEU A 436 49.93 -2.11 8.55
C LEU A 436 49.54 -3.56 8.19
N GLU A 437 50.49 -4.26 7.55
CA GLU A 437 50.33 -5.67 7.24
C GLU A 437 51.03 -6.53 8.33
N VAL A 438 50.31 -7.49 8.88
CA VAL A 438 50.83 -8.52 9.79
C VAL A 438 50.78 -9.85 9.06
N ALA A 439 51.97 -10.31 8.58
CA ALA A 439 52.11 -11.57 7.85
C ALA A 439 52.52 -12.70 8.77
N GLY A 440 51.66 -13.69 9.00
CA GLY A 440 51.95 -14.91 9.75
C GLY A 440 52.87 -15.86 8.99
N GLN A 441 53.83 -16.52 9.69
CA GLN A 441 54.73 -17.53 9.12
C GLN A 441 54.44 -18.93 9.60
N GLY A 442 53.17 -19.32 9.71
CA GLY A 442 52.73 -20.66 10.03
C GLY A 442 52.81 -21.03 11.53
N THR A 443 53.06 -20.06 12.40
CA THR A 443 52.96 -20.21 13.84
C THR A 443 52.02 -19.13 14.36
N PRO A 444 51.04 -19.48 15.23
CA PRO A 444 50.12 -18.49 15.81
C PRO A 444 50.95 -17.36 16.50
N THR A 445 50.68 -16.14 16.12
CA THR A 445 51.37 -14.97 16.69
C THR A 445 50.29 -14.01 17.23
N SER A 446 50.42 -13.67 18.49
CA SER A 446 49.59 -12.64 19.12
C SER A 446 50.29 -11.29 18.95
N TYR A 447 49.51 -10.28 18.55
CA TYR A 447 49.99 -8.90 18.46
C TYR A 447 48.99 -7.94 19.08
N GLU A 448 49.48 -6.80 19.51
CA GLU A 448 48.65 -5.69 20.01
C GLU A 448 49.16 -4.43 19.28
N ILE A 449 48.22 -3.67 18.69
CA ILE A 449 48.51 -2.47 17.93
C ILE A 449 47.81 -1.31 18.62
N THR A 450 48.54 -0.23 18.86
CA THR A 450 47.98 1.02 19.38
C THR A 450 48.33 2.15 18.40
N VAL A 451 47.33 2.90 17.97
CA VAL A 451 47.47 4.08 17.11
C VAL A 451 46.83 5.30 17.75
N ASP A 452 47.29 6.49 17.41
CA ASP A 452 46.66 7.76 17.82
C ASP A 452 45.62 8.17 16.77
N GLY A 453 44.58 7.37 16.60
CA GLY A 453 43.54 7.60 15.58
C GLY A 453 42.69 6.36 15.36
N SER A 454 42.02 6.31 14.22
CA SER A 454 41.15 5.20 13.84
C SER A 454 41.93 4.03 13.24
N ILE A 455 41.47 2.81 13.47
CA ILE A 455 41.97 1.58 12.83
C ILE A 455 40.77 0.91 12.16
N GLU A 456 40.95 0.50 10.93
CA GLU A 456 39.98 -0.35 10.22
C GLU A 456 40.69 -1.59 9.63
N LEU A 457 39.93 -2.65 9.36
CA LEU A 457 40.44 -3.81 8.64
C LEU A 457 40.52 -3.47 7.15
N ALA A 458 41.69 -3.65 6.54
CA ALA A 458 41.79 -3.53 5.10
C ALA A 458 40.95 -4.61 4.40
N SER A 459 40.24 -4.24 3.33
CA SER A 459 39.26 -5.08 2.60
C SER A 459 39.82 -6.42 2.08
N ASP A 460 41.14 -6.54 1.98
CA ASP A 460 41.86 -7.72 1.53
C ASP A 460 42.42 -8.58 2.70
N ALA A 461 42.22 -8.13 3.94
CA ALA A 461 42.59 -8.89 5.11
C ALA A 461 41.60 -10.05 5.34
N GLN A 462 42.13 -11.27 5.53
CA GLN A 462 41.29 -12.41 5.92
C GLN A 462 41.13 -12.44 7.45
N PRO A 463 39.91 -12.39 7.98
CA PRO A 463 39.68 -12.69 9.38
C PRO A 463 39.98 -14.18 9.64
N GLU A 464 40.77 -14.48 10.67
CA GLU A 464 41.00 -15.86 11.15
C GLU A 464 39.78 -16.41 11.91
#